data_63aeae36ac51cb537ffc0233b835d2cf
#
_entry.id   63aeae36ac51cb537ffc0233b835d2cf
#
_cell.length_a   1.000
_cell.length_b   1.000
_cell.length_c   1.000
_cell.angle_alpha   90.00
_cell.angle_beta   90.00
_cell.angle_gamma   90.00
#
_symmetry.space_group_name_H-M   'P 1'
#
loop_
_entity.id
_entity.type
_entity.pdbx_description
1 polymer ?
#
loop_
_entity_poly.entity_id
_entity_poly.type
_entity_poly.pdbx_seq_one_letter_code
_entity_poly.pdbx_strand_id
1 'polypeptide(L)'
;EFSGLVLSNEFFDCLPVRIVKGGKELYLEDGREVWLPLEDLEVKEYMERLGMKEEDVAYEVCLDCVKFLEELARKLREGYILTIDYGYLEFPRAGTVVGYKGHKLVKDIYSSEPFDITASVNFRALMEYGKDFGLEVVFFKNQRDFLLSSRVFVEELSAVTEDQSPQSLERLSRLKIMLISMGERFKVLLQRKGS
;
A
#
# COMPACT_ATOMS: atom_id res chain seq x y z
N GLU A 1 -12.18 -21.84 4.32
CA GLU A 1 -10.88 -22.01 3.64
C GLU A 1 -11.11 -22.15 2.14
N PHE A 2 -10.16 -21.65 1.35
CA PHE A 2 -10.19 -21.73 -0.12
C PHE A 2 -8.77 -21.90 -0.68
N SER A 3 -8.68 -22.27 -1.95
CA SER A 3 -7.43 -22.27 -2.73
C SER A 3 -7.61 -21.39 -3.96
N GLY A 4 -6.58 -20.61 -4.32
CA GLY A 4 -6.65 -19.75 -5.50
C GLY A 4 -5.84 -18.47 -5.39
N LEU A 5 -6.27 -17.44 -6.09
CA LEU A 5 -5.65 -16.10 -6.11
C LEU A 5 -6.55 -15.08 -5.41
N VAL A 6 -5.98 -14.38 -4.43
CA VAL A 6 -6.55 -13.14 -3.89
C VAL A 6 -5.87 -11.97 -4.58
N LEU A 7 -6.66 -11.09 -5.16
CA LEU A 7 -6.18 -9.84 -5.76
C LEU A 7 -6.70 -8.66 -4.93
N SER A 8 -5.79 -7.84 -4.44
CA SER A 8 -6.11 -6.54 -3.85
C SER A 8 -5.47 -5.42 -4.67
N ASN A 9 -6.25 -4.42 -5.01
CA ASN A 9 -5.80 -3.23 -5.71
C ASN A 9 -6.35 -2.00 -4.99
N GLU A 10 -5.48 -1.11 -4.53
CA GLU A 10 -5.85 0.07 -3.75
C GLU A 10 -6.81 -0.30 -2.60
N PHE A 11 -6.36 -1.22 -1.74
CA PHE A 11 -7.14 -1.71 -0.61
C PHE A 11 -6.44 -1.47 0.73
N PHE A 12 -5.14 -1.76 0.81
CA PHE A 12 -4.39 -1.60 2.06
C PHE A 12 -4.14 -0.13 2.40
N ASP A 13 -4.08 0.74 1.40
CA ASP A 13 -3.88 2.19 1.56
C ASP A 13 -5.03 2.88 2.29
N CYS A 14 -6.26 2.33 2.22
CA CYS A 14 -7.43 2.89 2.88
C CYS A 14 -7.68 2.32 4.29
N LEU A 15 -6.84 1.39 4.77
CA LEU A 15 -6.94 0.88 6.14
C LEU A 15 -6.40 1.90 7.15
N PRO A 16 -6.99 1.96 8.37
CA PRO A 16 -6.60 2.93 9.37
C PRO A 16 -5.13 2.85 9.77
N VAL A 17 -4.49 4.00 9.87
CA VAL A 17 -3.11 4.13 10.37
C VAL A 17 -3.06 4.92 11.66
N ARG A 18 -2.09 4.60 12.48
CA ARG A 18 -1.72 5.36 13.69
C ARG A 18 -0.41 6.09 13.39
N ILE A 19 -0.32 7.36 13.77
CA ILE A 19 0.87 8.19 13.50
C ILE A 19 1.66 8.32 14.79
N VAL A 20 2.91 7.86 14.77
CA VAL A 20 3.80 7.84 15.93
C VAL A 20 5.09 8.61 15.64
N LYS A 21 5.49 9.47 16.57
CA LYS A 21 6.75 10.25 16.50
C LYS A 21 7.32 10.46 17.90
N GLY A 22 8.61 10.23 18.09
CA GLY A 22 9.32 10.53 19.37
C GLY A 22 8.68 9.87 20.58
N GLY A 23 8.22 8.61 20.46
CA GLY A 23 7.55 7.90 21.55
C GLY A 23 6.15 8.42 21.89
N LYS A 24 5.56 9.24 21.05
CA LYS A 24 4.19 9.76 21.18
C LYS A 24 3.35 9.35 19.99
N GLU A 25 2.05 9.21 20.21
CA GLU A 25 1.05 8.95 19.20
C GLU A 25 0.19 10.18 18.97
N LEU A 26 -0.17 10.44 17.71
CA LEU A 26 -1.04 11.54 17.30
C LEU A 26 -2.52 11.18 17.50
N TYR A 27 -3.22 12.04 18.20
CA TYR A 27 -4.69 12.03 18.34
C TYR A 27 -5.28 13.34 17.86
N LEU A 28 -6.58 13.32 17.61
CA LEU A 28 -7.36 14.53 17.32
C LEU A 28 -8.31 14.82 18.47
N GLU A 29 -8.23 16.01 19.03
CA GLU A 29 -9.14 16.53 20.03
C GLU A 29 -9.70 17.86 19.54
N ASP A 30 -10.99 17.94 19.35
CA ASP A 30 -11.67 19.14 18.80
C ASP A 30 -11.06 19.66 17.49
N GLY A 31 -10.66 18.74 16.58
CA GLY A 31 -10.03 19.06 15.29
C GLY A 31 -8.59 19.56 15.37
N ARG A 32 -7.93 19.39 16.53
CA ARG A 32 -6.52 19.75 16.73
C ARG A 32 -5.66 18.54 17.02
N GLU A 33 -4.44 18.58 16.57
CA GLU A 33 -3.45 17.54 16.87
C GLU A 33 -3.04 17.56 18.34
N VAL A 34 -3.14 16.41 18.99
CA VAL A 34 -2.66 16.17 20.35
C VAL A 34 -1.72 14.98 20.35
N TRP A 35 -0.50 15.18 20.85
CA TRP A 35 0.51 14.11 20.93
C TRP A 35 0.57 13.55 22.34
N LEU A 36 0.10 12.33 22.54
CA LEU A 36 0.09 11.62 23.82
C LEU A 36 1.20 10.56 23.86
N PRO A 37 1.69 10.20 25.05
CA PRO A 37 2.65 9.10 25.19
C PRO A 37 2.13 7.83 24.50
N LEU A 38 2.99 7.17 23.73
CA LEU A 38 2.65 5.86 23.15
C LEU A 38 2.65 4.79 24.23
N GLU A 39 1.50 4.25 24.59
CA GLU A 39 1.36 3.19 25.60
C GLU A 39 1.07 1.81 24.98
N ASP A 40 0.48 1.78 23.80
CA ASP A 40 0.05 0.55 23.12
C ASP A 40 1.24 -0.36 22.77
N LEU A 41 1.19 -1.60 23.30
CA LEU A 41 2.25 -2.58 23.13
C LEU A 41 2.31 -3.15 21.72
N GLU A 42 1.15 -3.34 21.04
CA GLU A 42 1.14 -3.86 19.67
C GLU A 42 1.83 -2.88 18.71
N VAL A 43 1.63 -1.57 18.92
CA VAL A 43 2.30 -0.53 18.13
C VAL A 43 3.80 -0.51 18.39
N LYS A 44 4.21 -0.61 19.67
CA LYS A 44 5.63 -0.67 20.03
C LYS A 44 6.33 -1.88 19.41
N GLU A 45 5.72 -3.06 19.49
CA GLU A 45 6.23 -4.30 18.88
C GLU A 45 6.34 -4.17 17.36
N TYR A 46 5.32 -3.60 16.69
CA TYR A 46 5.36 -3.32 15.27
C TYR A 46 6.53 -2.41 14.89
N MET A 47 6.72 -1.32 15.64
CA MET A 47 7.79 -0.36 15.40
C MET A 47 9.18 -0.99 15.63
N GLU A 48 9.36 -1.75 16.71
CA GLU A 48 10.60 -2.43 17.02
C GLU A 48 10.97 -3.44 15.95
N ARG A 49 10.01 -4.29 15.57
CA ARG A 49 10.17 -5.32 14.55
C ARG A 49 10.64 -4.76 13.22
N LEU A 50 10.08 -3.62 12.82
CA LEU A 50 10.39 -2.98 11.54
C LEU A 50 11.56 -1.99 11.62
N GLY A 51 12.14 -1.77 12.80
CA GLY A 51 13.28 -0.88 13.00
C GLY A 51 12.93 0.61 12.89
N MET A 52 11.73 1.00 13.28
CA MET A 52 11.26 2.38 13.35
C MET A 52 11.80 3.08 14.60
N LYS A 53 13.02 3.64 14.52
CA LYS A 53 13.77 4.12 15.70
C LYS A 53 14.06 5.63 15.67
N GLU A 54 13.88 6.31 14.54
CA GLU A 54 14.22 7.72 14.41
C GLU A 54 13.18 8.58 15.14
N GLU A 55 13.61 9.36 16.11
CA GLU A 55 12.73 10.20 16.94
C GLU A 55 12.11 11.36 16.16
N ASP A 56 12.81 11.85 15.14
CA ASP A 56 12.36 13.01 14.34
C ASP A 56 11.45 12.65 13.18
N VAL A 57 11.29 11.36 12.89
CA VAL A 57 10.44 10.85 11.80
C VAL A 57 9.07 10.46 12.35
N ALA A 58 8.02 10.91 11.66
CA ALA A 58 6.67 10.41 11.92
C ALA A 58 6.46 9.11 11.14
N TYR A 59 6.10 8.03 11.84
CA TYR A 59 5.81 6.73 11.27
C TYR A 59 4.31 6.48 11.24
N GLU A 60 3.86 5.87 10.17
CA GLU A 60 2.49 5.39 10.00
C GLU A 60 2.45 3.89 10.28
N VAL A 61 1.74 3.50 11.33
CA VAL A 61 1.60 2.12 11.78
C VAL A 61 0.21 1.62 11.40
N CYS A 62 0.13 0.66 10.49
CA CYS A 62 -1.11 0.01 10.09
C CYS A 62 -1.18 -1.40 10.70
N LEU A 63 -1.74 -1.52 11.90
CA LEU A 63 -2.00 -2.83 12.51
C LEU A 63 -3.10 -3.59 11.77
N ASP A 64 -4.08 -2.88 11.23
CA ASP A 64 -5.19 -3.49 10.48
C ASP A 64 -4.70 -4.13 9.18
N CYS A 65 -3.65 -3.59 8.55
CA CYS A 65 -2.99 -4.24 7.41
C CYS A 65 -2.44 -5.63 7.79
N VAL A 66 -1.81 -5.72 8.96
CA VAL A 66 -1.24 -6.99 9.47
C VAL A 66 -2.34 -7.97 9.83
N LYS A 67 -3.37 -7.54 10.58
CA LYS A 67 -4.51 -8.38 11.00
C LYS A 67 -5.29 -8.90 9.80
N PHE A 68 -5.49 -8.05 8.78
CA PHE A 68 -6.17 -8.47 7.55
C PHE A 68 -5.35 -9.49 6.76
N LEU A 69 -4.03 -9.28 6.64
CA LEU A 69 -3.13 -10.24 5.97
C LEU A 69 -3.11 -11.59 6.70
N GLU A 70 -3.08 -11.57 8.05
CA GLU A 70 -3.18 -12.79 8.86
C GLU A 70 -4.46 -13.56 8.58
N GLU A 71 -5.60 -12.85 8.57
CA GLU A 71 -6.90 -13.48 8.30
C GLU A 71 -6.97 -14.09 6.88
N LEU A 72 -6.46 -13.37 5.88
CA LEU A 72 -6.34 -13.90 4.52
C LEU A 72 -5.47 -15.16 4.49
N ALA A 73 -4.30 -15.09 5.10
CA ALA A 73 -3.38 -16.22 5.16
C ALA A 73 -4.00 -17.42 5.87
N ARG A 74 -4.77 -17.20 6.95
CA ARG A 74 -5.47 -18.27 7.67
C ARG A 74 -6.58 -18.93 6.84
N LYS A 75 -7.29 -18.15 6.01
CA LYS A 75 -8.37 -18.65 5.14
C LYS A 75 -7.84 -19.27 3.84
N LEU A 76 -6.70 -18.81 3.33
CA LEU A 76 -6.05 -19.34 2.15
C LEU A 76 -5.32 -20.64 2.51
N ARG A 77 -5.79 -21.78 2.01
CA ARG A 77 -5.14 -23.06 2.21
C ARG A 77 -3.90 -23.18 1.32
N GLU A 78 -4.04 -22.83 0.05
CA GLU A 78 -3.02 -22.92 -0.99
C GLU A 78 -3.30 -21.88 -2.07
N GLY A 79 -2.26 -21.18 -2.53
CA GLY A 79 -2.41 -20.20 -3.63
C GLY A 79 -1.59 -18.95 -3.44
N TYR A 80 -2.13 -17.83 -3.92
CA TYR A 80 -1.40 -16.57 -4.01
C TYR A 80 -2.21 -15.40 -3.48
N ILE A 81 -1.49 -14.40 -2.95
CA ILE A 81 -2.02 -13.08 -2.64
C ILE A 81 -1.22 -12.08 -3.48
N LEU A 82 -1.88 -11.39 -4.40
CA LEU A 82 -1.33 -10.33 -5.23
C LEU A 82 -1.84 -8.98 -4.73
N THR A 83 -0.94 -8.18 -4.18
CA THR A 83 -1.24 -6.84 -3.67
C THR A 83 -0.65 -5.80 -4.61
N ILE A 84 -1.49 -4.88 -5.10
CA ILE A 84 -1.11 -3.73 -5.92
C ILE A 84 -1.56 -2.48 -5.19
N ASP A 85 -0.61 -1.64 -4.78
CA ASP A 85 -0.92 -0.46 -3.98
C ASP A 85 0.22 0.56 -4.03
N TYR A 86 -0.03 1.83 -3.66
CA TYR A 86 1.07 2.74 -3.43
C TYR A 86 1.74 2.49 -2.08
N GLY A 87 3.09 2.54 -2.10
CA GLY A 87 3.78 2.23 -0.87
C GLY A 87 5.30 2.21 -1.01
N TYR A 88 5.91 1.74 0.06
CA TYR A 88 7.35 1.79 0.23
C TYR A 88 7.89 0.50 0.89
N LEU A 89 9.19 0.29 0.72
CA LEU A 89 10.00 -0.65 1.51
C LEU A 89 10.81 0.08 2.58
N GLU A 90 11.39 1.22 2.20
CA GLU A 90 12.14 2.08 3.09
C GLU A 90 11.25 3.21 3.58
N PHE A 91 11.34 3.53 4.85
CA PHE A 91 10.49 4.54 5.46
C PHE A 91 10.64 5.90 4.79
N PRO A 92 9.54 6.53 4.38
CA PRO A 92 9.56 7.89 3.87
C PRO A 92 9.93 8.85 5.00
N ARG A 93 10.64 9.94 4.66
CA ARG A 93 11.01 10.98 5.62
C ARG A 93 9.86 11.92 5.98
N ALA A 94 8.77 11.85 5.26
CA ALA A 94 7.58 12.67 5.47
C ALA A 94 6.34 11.75 5.54
N GLY A 95 5.33 12.19 6.28
CA GLY A 95 4.04 11.51 6.35
C GLY A 95 3.41 11.32 4.97
N THR A 96 2.71 10.21 4.79
CA THR A 96 2.08 9.83 3.53
C THR A 96 0.56 9.94 3.57
N VAL A 97 -0.03 10.21 4.75
CA VAL A 97 -1.47 10.37 4.91
C VAL A 97 -1.97 11.56 4.10
N VAL A 98 -2.90 11.31 3.23
CA VAL A 98 -3.55 12.32 2.38
C VAL A 98 -5.04 12.08 2.31
N GLY A 99 -5.79 13.17 2.08
CA GLY A 99 -7.23 13.12 1.84
C GLY A 99 -7.56 13.37 0.38
N TYR A 100 -8.57 12.68 -0.15
CA TYR A 100 -9.10 12.89 -1.49
C TYR A 100 -10.59 13.13 -1.47
N LYS A 101 -11.06 14.13 -2.23
CA LYS A 101 -12.47 14.39 -2.49
C LYS A 101 -12.66 14.60 -3.99
N GLY A 102 -13.38 13.70 -4.66
CA GLY A 102 -13.59 13.78 -6.10
C GLY A 102 -12.27 13.82 -6.89
N HIS A 103 -11.31 12.96 -6.56
CA HIS A 103 -9.97 12.85 -7.15
C HIS A 103 -9.07 14.09 -6.95
N LYS A 104 -9.42 15.00 -6.04
CA LYS A 104 -8.61 16.15 -5.69
C LYS A 104 -8.09 16.02 -4.26
N LEU A 105 -6.83 16.40 -4.06
CA LEU A 105 -6.23 16.47 -2.72
C LEU A 105 -7.00 17.44 -1.82
N VAL A 106 -7.34 16.96 -0.64
CA VAL A 106 -7.92 17.77 0.44
C VAL A 106 -6.79 18.44 1.19
N LYS A 107 -6.89 19.77 1.37
CA LYS A 107 -5.85 20.54 2.07
C LYS A 107 -5.89 20.34 3.59
N ASP A 108 -7.07 20.12 4.13
CA ASP A 108 -7.29 19.92 5.56
C ASP A 108 -7.94 18.55 5.80
N ILE A 109 -7.10 17.58 6.17
CA ILE A 109 -7.53 16.21 6.48
C ILE A 109 -8.29 16.09 7.82
N TYR A 110 -8.38 17.18 8.58
CA TYR A 110 -9.11 17.25 9.85
C TYR A 110 -10.48 17.91 9.71
N SER A 111 -10.86 18.28 8.48
CA SER A 111 -12.17 18.89 8.23
C SER A 111 -13.31 17.90 8.52
N SER A 112 -14.46 18.43 8.92
CA SER A 112 -15.66 17.63 9.18
C SER A 112 -16.37 17.14 7.93
N GLU A 113 -15.91 17.53 6.73
CA GLU A 113 -16.49 17.08 5.48
C GLU A 113 -16.02 15.65 5.13
N PRO A 114 -16.90 14.79 4.61
CA PRO A 114 -16.51 13.43 4.21
C PRO A 114 -15.57 13.46 3.00
N PHE A 115 -14.46 12.73 3.09
CA PHE A 115 -13.49 12.50 2.04
C PHE A 115 -12.76 11.17 2.31
N ASP A 116 -12.08 10.64 1.30
CA ASP A 116 -11.31 9.42 1.43
C ASP A 116 -9.93 9.76 2.01
N ILE A 117 -9.53 9.06 3.06
CA ILE A 117 -8.19 9.16 3.66
C ILE A 117 -7.40 7.95 3.23
N THR A 118 -6.20 8.18 2.73
CA THR A 118 -5.27 7.11 2.34
C THR A 118 -3.89 7.33 2.94
N ALA A 119 -3.16 6.24 3.16
CA ALA A 119 -1.77 6.25 3.56
C ALA A 119 -0.98 5.26 2.70
N SER A 120 0.28 5.56 2.39
CA SER A 120 1.12 4.63 1.63
C SER A 120 1.38 3.34 2.40
N VAL A 121 1.22 2.22 1.72
CA VAL A 121 1.36 0.89 2.31
C VAL A 121 2.82 0.59 2.65
N ASN A 122 3.06 0.14 3.88
CA ASN A 122 4.34 -0.40 4.30
C ASN A 122 4.49 -1.85 3.81
N PHE A 123 5.03 -2.05 2.61
CA PHE A 123 5.22 -3.39 2.04
C PHE A 123 6.22 -4.23 2.83
N ARG A 124 7.17 -3.60 3.53
CA ARG A 124 8.07 -4.33 4.41
C ARG A 124 7.30 -5.01 5.54
N ALA A 125 6.28 -4.34 6.11
CA ALA A 125 5.40 -4.95 7.11
C ALA A 125 4.66 -6.16 6.55
N LEU A 126 4.03 -6.04 5.36
CA LEU A 126 3.33 -7.14 4.72
C LEU A 126 4.24 -8.35 4.46
N MET A 127 5.50 -8.11 4.10
CA MET A 127 6.47 -9.19 3.87
C MET A 127 6.96 -9.82 5.17
N GLU A 128 7.32 -9.02 6.19
CA GLU A 128 7.87 -9.54 7.45
C GLU A 128 6.82 -10.29 8.28
N TYR A 129 5.61 -9.74 8.39
CA TYR A 129 4.52 -10.43 9.08
C TYR A 129 3.97 -11.60 8.25
N GLY A 130 3.93 -11.46 6.92
CA GLY A 130 3.50 -12.53 6.03
C GLY A 130 4.29 -13.83 6.22
N LYS A 131 5.59 -13.74 6.50
CA LYS A 131 6.44 -14.92 6.81
C LYS A 131 5.91 -15.70 8.02
N ASP A 132 5.50 -15.01 9.09
CA ASP A 132 4.97 -15.66 10.30
C ASP A 132 3.62 -16.34 10.00
N PHE A 133 2.87 -15.83 9.04
CA PHE A 133 1.60 -16.39 8.60
C PHE A 133 1.76 -17.49 7.55
N GLY A 134 3.01 -17.89 7.25
CA GLY A 134 3.32 -18.94 6.27
C GLY A 134 3.22 -18.49 4.81
N LEU A 135 3.39 -17.19 4.56
CA LEU A 135 3.45 -16.63 3.22
C LEU A 135 4.90 -16.44 2.77
N GLU A 136 5.23 -16.93 1.59
CA GLU A 136 6.52 -16.72 0.93
C GLU A 136 6.42 -15.60 -0.08
N VAL A 137 7.37 -14.67 -0.09
CA VAL A 137 7.47 -13.62 -1.12
C VAL A 137 7.98 -14.25 -2.41
N VAL A 138 7.14 -14.23 -3.45
CA VAL A 138 7.52 -14.69 -4.80
C VAL A 138 8.25 -13.57 -5.52
N PHE A 139 7.70 -12.36 -5.49
CA PHE A 139 8.38 -11.15 -5.95
C PHE A 139 7.79 -9.89 -5.31
N PHE A 140 8.61 -8.83 -5.34
CA PHE A 140 8.20 -7.45 -5.09
C PHE A 140 8.81 -6.58 -6.19
N LYS A 141 7.98 -5.78 -6.87
CA LYS A 141 8.37 -4.94 -8.00
C LYS A 141 7.63 -3.61 -8.00
N ASN A 142 8.17 -2.62 -8.70
CA ASN A 142 7.37 -1.47 -9.12
C ASN A 142 6.33 -1.91 -10.16
N GLN A 143 5.20 -1.23 -10.20
CA GLN A 143 4.13 -1.54 -11.17
C GLN A 143 4.63 -1.49 -12.61
N ARG A 144 5.47 -0.52 -12.96
CA ARG A 144 6.08 -0.44 -14.29
C ARG A 144 6.82 -1.72 -14.66
N ASP A 145 7.69 -2.20 -13.77
CA ASP A 145 8.50 -3.39 -14.03
C ASP A 145 7.63 -4.66 -14.10
N PHE A 146 6.59 -4.71 -13.28
CA PHE A 146 5.59 -5.78 -13.32
C PHE A 146 4.86 -5.81 -14.66
N LEU A 147 4.32 -4.67 -15.12
CA LEU A 147 3.60 -4.57 -16.37
C LEU A 147 4.50 -4.89 -17.57
N LEU A 148 5.72 -4.34 -17.61
CA LEU A 148 6.68 -4.61 -18.70
C LEU A 148 7.22 -6.04 -18.70
N SER A 149 7.09 -6.77 -17.59
CA SER A 149 7.39 -8.22 -17.57
C SER A 149 6.27 -9.09 -18.15
N SER A 150 5.09 -8.52 -18.40
CA SER A 150 3.95 -9.21 -19.00
C SER A 150 4.01 -9.11 -20.53
N ARG A 151 4.15 -10.26 -21.19
CA ARG A 151 4.13 -10.33 -22.65
C ARG A 151 2.85 -9.73 -23.24
N VAL A 152 1.70 -10.07 -22.65
CA VAL A 152 0.40 -9.56 -23.09
C VAL A 152 0.32 -8.04 -23.00
N PHE A 153 0.86 -7.45 -21.92
CA PHE A 153 0.89 -6.00 -21.77
C PHE A 153 1.78 -5.33 -22.82
N VAL A 154 2.97 -5.90 -23.08
CA VAL A 154 3.92 -5.37 -24.08
C VAL A 154 3.34 -5.46 -25.49
N GLU A 155 2.74 -6.58 -25.86
CA GLU A 155 2.06 -6.75 -27.15
C GLU A 155 0.91 -5.74 -27.33
N GLU A 156 0.10 -5.52 -26.30
CA GLU A 156 -0.96 -4.53 -26.29
C GLU A 156 -0.41 -3.10 -26.45
N LEU A 157 0.63 -2.76 -25.69
CA LEU A 157 1.28 -1.44 -25.78
C LEU A 157 1.84 -1.19 -27.20
N SER A 158 2.42 -2.19 -27.83
CA SER A 158 2.93 -2.10 -29.21
C SER A 158 1.77 -1.89 -30.19
N ALA A 159 0.72 -2.69 -30.10
CA ALA A 159 -0.43 -2.61 -30.98
C ALA A 159 -1.11 -1.22 -30.96
N VAL A 160 -1.34 -0.67 -29.74
CA VAL A 160 -1.96 0.66 -29.62
C VAL A 160 -1.02 1.81 -29.99
N THR A 161 0.30 1.56 -30.00
CA THR A 161 1.30 2.57 -30.42
C THR A 161 1.35 2.68 -31.93
N GLU A 162 1.11 1.59 -32.65
CA GLU A 162 1.12 1.54 -34.11
C GLU A 162 -0.20 2.07 -34.72
N ASP A 163 -1.31 1.94 -34.00
CA ASP A 163 -2.64 2.40 -34.42
C ASP A 163 -2.89 3.86 -34.01
N GLN A 164 -3.12 4.73 -34.98
CA GLN A 164 -3.40 6.15 -34.78
C GLN A 164 -4.92 6.47 -34.68
N SER A 165 -5.76 5.47 -34.50
CA SER A 165 -7.18 5.71 -34.29
C SER A 165 -7.45 6.47 -32.97
N PRO A 166 -8.52 7.26 -32.86
CA PRO A 166 -8.85 7.98 -31.61
C PRO A 166 -8.98 7.06 -30.40
N GLN A 167 -9.53 5.84 -30.60
CA GLN A 167 -9.66 4.85 -29.53
C GLN A 167 -8.30 4.34 -29.04
N SER A 168 -7.37 4.07 -29.97
CA SER A 168 -6.01 3.63 -29.62
C SER A 168 -5.20 4.73 -28.96
N LEU A 169 -5.39 5.99 -29.35
CA LEU A 169 -4.75 7.13 -28.68
C LEU A 169 -5.22 7.30 -27.23
N GLU A 170 -6.53 7.14 -26.98
CA GLU A 170 -7.07 7.17 -25.62
C GLU A 170 -6.52 6.01 -24.78
N ARG A 171 -6.48 4.80 -25.33
CA ARG A 171 -5.96 3.60 -24.69
C ARG A 171 -4.46 3.74 -24.39
N LEU A 172 -3.68 4.24 -25.35
CA LEU A 172 -2.25 4.54 -25.16
C LEU A 172 -2.02 5.54 -24.04
N SER A 173 -2.88 6.57 -23.93
CA SER A 173 -2.80 7.54 -22.83
C SER A 173 -2.99 6.88 -21.47
N ARG A 174 -3.97 5.99 -21.33
CA ARG A 174 -4.21 5.21 -20.09
C ARG A 174 -3.03 4.31 -19.76
N LEU A 175 -2.48 3.57 -20.74
CA LEU A 175 -1.30 2.71 -20.53
C LEU A 175 -0.07 3.52 -20.12
N LYS A 176 0.13 4.70 -20.71
CA LYS A 176 1.22 5.62 -20.30
C LYS A 176 1.07 6.12 -18.87
N ILE A 177 -0.15 6.42 -18.43
CA ILE A 177 -0.40 6.81 -17.02
C ILE A 177 0.03 5.67 -16.08
N MET A 178 -0.36 4.43 -16.39
CA MET A 178 0.03 3.26 -15.58
C MET A 178 1.54 3.03 -15.52
N LEU A 179 2.26 3.29 -16.62
CA LEU A 179 3.71 3.08 -16.71
C LEU A 179 4.53 4.23 -16.13
N ILE A 180 4.09 5.48 -16.34
CA ILE A 180 4.90 6.67 -16.02
C ILE A 180 4.43 7.28 -14.70
N SER A 181 3.16 7.68 -14.60
CA SER A 181 2.66 8.41 -13.43
C SER A 181 2.50 7.50 -12.21
N MET A 182 2.05 6.27 -12.43
CA MET A 182 1.79 5.27 -11.37
C MET A 182 2.94 4.29 -11.22
N GLY A 183 3.74 4.09 -12.26
CA GLY A 183 4.69 2.99 -12.41
C GLY A 183 5.73 2.86 -11.30
N GLU A 184 6.21 3.98 -10.74
CA GLU A 184 7.16 4.00 -9.62
C GLU A 184 6.47 4.10 -8.25
N ARG A 185 5.30 4.72 -8.18
CA ARG A 185 4.58 4.94 -6.93
C ARG A 185 3.88 3.68 -6.47
N PHE A 186 3.27 2.95 -7.41
CA PHE A 186 2.63 1.68 -7.14
C PHE A 186 3.65 0.55 -7.06
N LYS A 187 3.40 -0.34 -6.12
CA LYS A 187 4.18 -1.56 -5.90
C LYS A 187 3.29 -2.78 -6.12
N VAL A 188 3.93 -3.85 -6.51
CA VAL A 188 3.27 -5.15 -6.73
C VAL A 188 4.01 -6.18 -5.90
N LEU A 189 3.31 -6.74 -4.93
CA LEU A 189 3.78 -7.82 -4.07
C LEU A 189 3.00 -9.09 -4.38
N LEU A 190 3.69 -10.15 -4.77
CA LEU A 190 3.12 -11.49 -4.88
C LEU A 190 3.65 -12.36 -3.75
N GLN A 191 2.75 -12.86 -2.94
CA GLN A 191 3.04 -13.82 -1.88
C GLN A 191 2.34 -15.15 -2.19
N ARG A 192 2.98 -16.26 -1.83
CA ARG A 192 2.47 -17.63 -2.02
C ARG A 192 2.24 -18.29 -0.67
N LYS A 193 1.15 -19.02 -0.56
CA LYS A 193 0.89 -19.97 0.52
C LYS A 193 0.72 -21.39 -0.06
N GLY A 194 1.29 -22.36 0.62
CA GLY A 194 1.22 -23.76 0.23
C GLY A 194 2.59 -24.38 0.06
N SER A 195 2.61 -25.65 0.26
CA SER A 195 3.72 -26.58 0.52
C SER A 195 4.86 -26.53 -0.42
#